data_277ec64e14f29c681225ef38da6b8ce9
#
_entry.id   277ec64e14f29c681225ef38da6b8ce9
#
_cell.length_a   1.000
_cell.length_b   1.000
_cell.length_c   1.000
_cell.angle_alpha   90.00
_cell.angle_beta   90.00
_cell.angle_gamma   90.00
#
_symmetry.space_group_name_H-M   'P 1'
#
loop_
_entity.id
_entity.type
_entity.pdbx_description
1 polymer ?
#
loop_
_entity_poly.entity_id
_entity_poly.type
_entity_poly.pdbx_seq_one_letter_code
_entity_poly.pdbx_strand_id
1 'polypeptide(L)'
;MSRKLQLELLEHHPIRDAASGLNEPSGLALDRQGTSLYTVSDDTRIIFNLDLQGRIIPDSSFLINVKDLEGLAVTADAKTLLAVQEESNSIIQFDIFSRKEIQQIPLATLKNYDQIAVYFTHADQNKGLEGITINFNNNHIFIVKEGAPGLLIELDAECETIINYCKLNEKYGFKHPRIKSEKLDFSGLSYDSTSDTIWITSDKGECLFHFNFNEKKLVNRLDLTRETDTQSKHVVKSEGIAFDPNNQRLYIVSERECELYIYQLHDHNEAATNFDDGCQ
;
A
#
# COMPACT_ATOMS: atom_id res chain seq x y z
N MET A 1 -13.98 10.97 -19.90
CA MET A 1 -12.71 10.51 -20.52
C MET A 1 -11.87 9.91 -19.40
N SER A 2 -11.30 8.70 -19.59
CA SER A 2 -10.41 8.11 -18.59
C SER A 2 -9.10 8.90 -18.59
N ARG A 3 -8.69 9.45 -17.45
CA ARG A 3 -7.36 10.06 -17.27
C ARG A 3 -6.32 8.96 -17.48
N LYS A 4 -5.36 9.17 -18.36
CA LYS A 4 -4.25 8.25 -18.57
C LYS A 4 -3.10 8.69 -17.68
N LEU A 5 -2.85 7.95 -16.61
CA LEU A 5 -1.75 8.20 -15.70
C LEU A 5 -0.47 7.54 -16.21
N GLN A 6 0.67 8.14 -15.89
CA GLN A 6 2.00 7.62 -16.17
C GLN A 6 2.90 7.80 -14.96
N LEU A 7 3.77 6.82 -14.71
CA LEU A 7 4.81 6.88 -13.69
C LEU A 7 6.15 7.23 -14.34
N GLU A 8 6.88 8.15 -13.71
CA GLU A 8 8.27 8.46 -13.98
C GLU A 8 9.07 8.15 -12.73
N LEU A 9 10.06 7.26 -12.82
CA LEU A 9 10.99 7.02 -11.72
C LEU A 9 11.90 8.23 -11.55
N LEU A 10 11.81 8.90 -10.39
CA LEU A 10 12.68 10.01 -10.04
C LEU A 10 13.99 9.53 -9.43
N GLU A 11 13.89 8.70 -8.41
CA GLU A 11 15.00 8.25 -7.58
C GLU A 11 14.73 6.85 -7.05
N HIS A 12 15.80 6.13 -6.70
CA HIS A 12 15.71 4.94 -5.86
C HIS A 12 16.89 4.90 -4.90
N HIS A 13 16.66 4.39 -3.70
CA HIS A 13 17.65 4.39 -2.62
C HIS A 13 17.70 3.03 -1.93
N PRO A 14 18.89 2.45 -1.74
CA PRO A 14 19.02 1.27 -0.87
C PRO A 14 18.69 1.69 0.57
N ILE A 15 17.80 0.93 1.21
CA ILE A 15 17.39 1.19 2.60
C ILE A 15 17.87 0.09 3.56
N ARG A 16 18.62 -0.89 3.04
CA ARG A 16 19.17 -1.98 3.84
C ARG A 16 20.06 -1.47 4.95
N ASP A 17 19.72 -1.80 6.18
CA ASP A 17 20.54 -1.58 7.35
C ASP A 17 20.60 -2.84 8.24
N ALA A 18 21.62 -3.66 8.00
CA ALA A 18 21.81 -4.90 8.73
C ALA A 18 22.07 -4.68 10.25
N ALA A 19 22.54 -3.50 10.66
CA ALA A 19 22.80 -3.19 12.07
C ALA A 19 21.52 -2.98 12.85
N SER A 20 20.50 -2.36 12.25
CA SER A 20 19.18 -2.16 12.84
C SER A 20 18.20 -3.30 12.53
N GLY A 21 18.52 -4.15 11.54
CA GLY A 21 17.66 -5.24 11.11
C GLY A 21 16.68 -4.88 9.98
N LEU A 22 16.81 -3.71 9.36
CA LEU A 22 16.00 -3.34 8.19
C LEU A 22 16.54 -4.06 6.95
N ASN A 23 16.01 -5.25 6.66
CA ASN A 23 16.49 -6.13 5.58
C ASN A 23 15.39 -6.50 4.58
N GLU A 24 14.16 -6.64 5.04
CA GLU A 24 12.99 -7.09 4.28
C GLU A 24 11.84 -6.12 4.55
N PRO A 25 11.91 -4.88 3.99
CA PRO A 25 10.90 -3.85 4.23
C PRO A 25 9.55 -4.28 3.61
N SER A 26 8.50 -4.27 4.43
CA SER A 26 7.15 -4.59 4.03
C SER A 26 6.29 -3.32 3.94
N GLY A 27 5.44 -3.03 4.91
CA GLY A 27 4.54 -1.87 4.84
C GLY A 27 5.22 -0.52 4.71
N LEU A 28 4.50 0.47 4.15
CA LEU A 28 4.97 1.85 4.05
C LEU A 28 3.84 2.83 4.35
N ALA A 29 4.09 3.81 5.21
CA ALA A 29 3.16 4.89 5.50
C ALA A 29 3.85 6.24 5.51
N LEU A 30 3.33 7.22 4.77
CA LEU A 30 3.78 8.60 4.83
C LEU A 30 3.24 9.26 6.11
N ASP A 31 4.07 10.03 6.80
CA ASP A 31 3.61 10.85 7.91
C ASP A 31 2.62 11.93 7.45
N ARG A 32 1.87 12.52 8.38
CA ARG A 32 0.83 13.51 8.02
C ARG A 32 1.40 14.83 7.52
N GLN A 33 2.67 15.11 7.77
CA GLN A 33 3.39 16.30 7.29
C GLN A 33 4.00 16.07 5.89
N GLY A 34 4.08 14.83 5.42
CA GLY A 34 4.75 14.49 4.17
C GLY A 34 6.28 14.61 4.26
N THR A 35 6.85 14.37 5.42
CA THR A 35 8.28 14.60 5.72
C THR A 35 9.05 13.34 6.06
N SER A 36 8.36 12.26 6.43
CA SER A 36 8.97 10.97 6.78
C SER A 36 8.09 9.79 6.42
N LEU A 37 8.69 8.61 6.39
CA LEU A 37 8.05 7.34 6.06
C LEU A 37 8.21 6.38 7.24
N TYR A 38 7.14 5.72 7.63
CA TYR A 38 7.18 4.56 8.52
C TYR A 38 7.21 3.28 7.71
N THR A 39 8.06 2.32 8.12
CA THR A 39 8.13 0.98 7.54
C THR A 39 8.39 -0.06 8.63
N VAL A 40 8.14 -1.31 8.31
CA VAL A 40 8.46 -2.50 9.11
C VAL A 40 9.35 -3.44 8.33
N SER A 41 9.90 -4.43 8.98
CA SER A 41 10.65 -5.52 8.33
C SER A 41 10.25 -6.82 9.03
N ASP A 42 9.87 -7.84 8.27
CA ASP A 42 9.23 -9.08 8.73
C ASP A 42 9.93 -9.71 9.94
N ASP A 43 11.24 -9.82 9.86
CA ASP A 43 12.07 -10.49 10.87
C ASP A 43 12.29 -9.65 12.12
N THR A 44 11.85 -8.38 12.14
CA THR A 44 12.12 -7.48 13.24
C THR A 44 10.88 -7.15 14.06
N ARG A 45 11.11 -6.65 15.27
CA ARG A 45 10.08 -6.05 16.11
C ARG A 45 10.34 -4.55 16.22
N ILE A 46 10.52 -3.90 15.06
CA ILE A 46 10.86 -2.49 15.00
C ILE A 46 9.94 -1.81 13.98
N ILE A 47 9.36 -0.69 14.38
CA ILE A 47 8.79 0.27 13.46
C ILE A 47 9.90 1.27 13.16
N PHE A 48 10.34 1.29 11.91
CA PHE A 48 11.37 2.22 11.42
C PHE A 48 10.72 3.53 11.00
N ASN A 49 11.41 4.64 11.24
CA ASN A 49 11.05 5.94 10.69
C ASN A 49 12.21 6.43 9.80
N LEU A 50 11.90 6.66 8.54
CA LEU A 50 12.85 7.01 7.49
C LEU A 50 12.58 8.44 6.99
N ASP A 51 13.62 9.12 6.53
CA ASP A 51 13.40 10.30 5.69
C ASP A 51 12.88 9.91 4.30
N LEU A 52 12.53 10.88 3.48
CA LEU A 52 11.98 10.62 2.14
C LEU A 52 13.00 10.01 1.15
N GLN A 53 14.27 9.91 1.53
CA GLN A 53 15.33 9.21 0.81
C GLN A 53 15.64 7.83 1.41
N GLY A 54 14.82 7.36 2.36
CA GLY A 54 14.96 6.02 2.93
C GLY A 54 16.03 5.89 4.03
N ARG A 55 16.63 6.99 4.51
CA ARG A 55 17.60 6.94 5.61
C ARG A 55 16.88 6.91 6.95
N ILE A 56 17.31 6.03 7.85
CA ILE A 56 16.75 5.96 9.20
C ILE A 56 16.97 7.28 9.92
N ILE A 57 15.90 7.90 10.41
CA ILE A 57 15.97 9.12 11.22
C ILE A 57 16.44 8.71 12.63
N PRO A 58 17.55 9.31 13.14
CA PRO A 58 18.07 8.95 14.46
C PRO A 58 17.01 9.08 15.56
N ASP A 59 16.99 8.12 16.49
CA ASP A 59 16.13 8.07 17.67
C ASP A 59 14.62 8.08 17.42
N SER A 60 14.17 7.93 16.17
CA SER A 60 12.76 7.98 15.81
C SER A 60 12.11 6.62 15.63
N SER A 61 12.90 5.59 15.31
CA SER A 61 12.44 4.19 15.27
C SER A 61 12.21 3.64 16.68
N PHE A 62 11.32 2.64 16.83
CA PHE A 62 11.01 2.09 18.13
C PHE A 62 10.69 0.60 18.12
N LEU A 63 11.03 -0.05 19.25
CA LEU A 63 10.76 -1.48 19.47
C LEU A 63 9.28 -1.71 19.79
N ILE A 64 8.75 -2.81 19.30
CA ILE A 64 7.42 -3.32 19.56
C ILE A 64 7.49 -4.77 20.05
N ASN A 65 6.40 -5.30 20.60
CA ASN A 65 6.35 -6.69 21.08
C ASN A 65 5.81 -7.68 20.05
N VAL A 66 5.39 -7.19 18.90
CA VAL A 66 4.75 -7.96 17.83
C VAL A 66 5.73 -8.12 16.68
N LYS A 67 5.67 -9.24 15.99
CA LYS A 67 6.37 -9.53 14.75
C LYS A 67 5.36 -9.76 13.62
N ASP A 68 5.86 -9.97 12.41
CA ASP A 68 5.03 -10.32 11.27
C ASP A 68 4.02 -9.20 10.94
N LEU A 69 4.52 -7.95 11.02
CA LEU A 69 3.77 -6.78 10.61
C LEU A 69 4.01 -6.50 9.13
N GLU A 70 2.91 -6.30 8.42
CA GLU A 70 2.91 -6.03 6.99
C GLU A 70 2.56 -4.55 6.71
N GLY A 71 1.34 -4.22 6.44
CA GLY A 71 0.93 -2.86 6.11
C GLY A 71 0.94 -1.88 7.28
N LEU A 72 1.17 -0.61 6.98
CA LEU A 72 1.14 0.50 7.93
C LEU A 72 0.26 1.65 7.45
N ALA A 73 -0.39 2.38 8.38
CA ALA A 73 -1.10 3.62 8.10
C ALA A 73 -1.06 4.58 9.30
N VAL A 74 -0.87 5.88 9.06
CA VAL A 74 -0.90 6.92 10.10
C VAL A 74 -2.30 7.54 10.15
N THR A 75 -2.89 7.65 11.35
CA THR A 75 -4.20 8.28 11.53
C THR A 75 -4.21 9.77 11.19
N ALA A 76 -5.41 10.31 10.90
CA ALA A 76 -5.56 11.70 10.48
C ALA A 76 -5.03 12.72 11.50
N ASP A 77 -5.09 12.40 12.79
CA ASP A 77 -4.58 13.23 13.88
C ASP A 77 -3.07 13.05 14.15
N ALA A 78 -2.39 12.21 13.39
CA ALA A 78 -0.97 11.85 13.50
C ALA A 78 -0.55 11.28 14.86
N LYS A 79 -1.48 10.70 15.63
CA LYS A 79 -1.16 10.15 16.96
C LYS A 79 -1.01 8.65 16.98
N THR A 80 -1.71 7.97 16.08
CA THR A 80 -1.73 6.51 16.04
C THR A 80 -1.18 6.00 14.73
N LEU A 81 -0.34 4.98 14.81
CA LEU A 81 0.07 4.15 13.70
C LEU A 81 -0.73 2.86 13.75
N LEU A 82 -1.43 2.55 12.67
CA LEU A 82 -2.09 1.27 12.47
C LEU A 82 -1.17 0.34 11.71
N ALA A 83 -1.15 -0.93 12.10
CA ALA A 83 -0.47 -1.99 11.37
C ALA A 83 -1.40 -3.19 11.20
N VAL A 84 -1.18 -3.99 10.17
CA VAL A 84 -1.80 -5.30 10.05
C VAL A 84 -0.76 -6.38 10.37
N GLN A 85 -1.21 -7.46 11.01
CA GLN A 85 -0.42 -8.65 11.28
C GLN A 85 -1.01 -9.81 10.48
N GLU A 86 -0.18 -10.45 9.65
CA GLU A 86 -0.63 -11.52 8.77
C GLU A 86 -1.00 -12.78 9.55
N GLU A 87 -0.13 -13.28 10.41
CA GLU A 87 -0.29 -14.54 11.16
C GLU A 87 -1.62 -14.61 11.92
N SER A 88 -2.01 -13.51 12.57
CA SER A 88 -3.23 -13.45 13.40
C SER A 88 -4.43 -12.82 12.71
N ASN A 89 -4.26 -12.27 11.50
CA ASN A 89 -5.25 -11.45 10.82
C ASN A 89 -5.82 -10.37 11.74
N SER A 90 -4.93 -9.57 12.34
CA SER A 90 -5.27 -8.54 13.32
C SER A 90 -4.83 -7.17 12.86
N ILE A 91 -5.54 -6.13 13.33
CA ILE A 91 -5.12 -4.74 13.26
C ILE A 91 -4.51 -4.39 14.60
N ILE A 92 -3.31 -3.78 14.59
CA ILE A 92 -2.61 -3.37 15.80
C ILE A 92 -2.45 -1.87 15.78
N GLN A 93 -2.73 -1.24 16.90
CA GLN A 93 -2.64 0.20 17.06
C GLN A 93 -1.47 0.56 17.98
N PHE A 94 -0.63 1.49 17.54
CA PHE A 94 0.50 2.00 18.29
C PHE A 94 0.36 3.52 18.50
N ASP A 95 0.58 4.00 19.71
CA ASP A 95 0.73 5.43 19.99
C ASP A 95 2.13 5.89 19.54
N ILE A 96 2.18 6.83 18.61
CA ILE A 96 3.41 7.31 17.99
C ILE A 96 4.32 8.01 19.01
N PHE A 97 3.75 8.74 19.96
CA PHE A 97 4.51 9.55 20.93
C PHE A 97 5.08 8.71 22.07
N SER A 98 4.24 7.83 22.66
CA SER A 98 4.69 6.95 23.74
C SER A 98 5.41 5.72 23.21
N ARG A 99 5.28 5.41 21.89
CA ARG A 99 5.88 4.25 21.23
C ARG A 99 5.39 2.92 21.80
N LYS A 100 4.12 2.88 22.22
CA LYS A 100 3.51 1.71 22.85
C LYS A 100 2.35 1.19 22.04
N GLU A 101 2.17 -0.10 22.09
CA GLU A 101 0.95 -0.75 21.64
C GLU A 101 -0.24 -0.27 22.50
N ILE A 102 -1.31 0.15 21.83
CA ILE A 102 -2.59 0.55 22.42
C ILE A 102 -3.48 -0.68 22.55
N GLN A 103 -3.67 -1.39 21.43
CA GLN A 103 -4.49 -2.59 21.36
C GLN A 103 -4.21 -3.40 20.10
N GLN A 104 -4.58 -4.69 20.18
CA GLN A 104 -4.65 -5.60 19.03
C GLN A 104 -6.12 -6.01 18.82
N ILE A 105 -6.60 -5.89 17.59
CA ILE A 105 -7.98 -6.13 17.19
C ILE A 105 -8.00 -7.27 16.17
N PRO A 106 -8.31 -8.52 16.57
CA PRO A 106 -8.47 -9.60 15.62
C PRO A 106 -9.66 -9.34 14.69
N LEU A 107 -9.46 -9.47 13.38
CA LEU A 107 -10.51 -9.24 12.38
C LEU A 107 -11.78 -10.07 12.66
N ALA A 108 -11.60 -11.27 13.19
CA ALA A 108 -12.70 -12.18 13.55
C ALA A 108 -13.61 -11.67 14.68
N THR A 109 -13.21 -10.64 15.40
CA THR A 109 -14.01 -10.03 16.50
C THR A 109 -14.89 -8.89 16.03
N LEU A 110 -14.70 -8.40 14.78
CA LEU A 110 -15.44 -7.28 14.26
C LEU A 110 -16.90 -7.65 13.93
N LYS A 111 -17.79 -6.71 14.09
CA LYS A 111 -19.17 -6.84 13.60
C LYS A 111 -19.17 -7.12 12.09
N ASN A 112 -20.09 -7.95 11.63
CA ASN A 112 -20.24 -8.38 10.23
C ASN A 112 -19.07 -9.25 9.68
N TYR A 113 -18.18 -9.77 10.54
CA TYR A 113 -17.11 -10.67 10.10
C TYR A 113 -17.64 -11.93 9.40
N ASP A 114 -18.83 -12.41 9.78
CA ASP A 114 -19.50 -13.56 9.15
C ASP A 114 -19.65 -13.41 7.64
N GLN A 115 -19.74 -12.18 7.11
CA GLN A 115 -19.83 -11.91 5.67
C GLN A 115 -18.54 -12.26 4.91
N ILE A 116 -17.39 -12.21 5.58
CA ILE A 116 -16.08 -12.47 4.95
C ILE A 116 -15.36 -13.69 5.53
N ALA A 117 -15.86 -14.30 6.60
CA ALA A 117 -15.23 -15.42 7.31
C ALA A 117 -14.83 -16.56 6.37
N VAL A 118 -15.64 -16.86 5.37
CA VAL A 118 -15.38 -17.94 4.39
C VAL A 118 -14.08 -17.75 3.61
N TYR A 119 -13.58 -16.52 3.49
CA TYR A 119 -12.34 -16.22 2.77
C TYR A 119 -11.07 -16.39 3.63
N PHE A 120 -11.25 -16.63 4.94
CA PHE A 120 -10.17 -16.83 5.91
C PHE A 120 -10.09 -18.28 6.44
N THR A 121 -11.14 -19.08 6.28
CA THR A 121 -11.23 -20.46 6.83
C THR A 121 -10.32 -21.50 6.17
N HIS A 122 -9.87 -21.26 4.94
CA HIS A 122 -8.99 -22.15 4.18
C HIS A 122 -7.78 -21.41 3.61
N ALA A 123 -7.51 -20.22 4.12
CA ALA A 123 -6.34 -19.46 3.71
C ALA A 123 -5.09 -20.21 4.15
N ASP A 124 -4.14 -20.32 3.24
CA ASP A 124 -2.75 -20.58 3.57
C ASP A 124 -2.35 -19.57 4.64
N GLN A 125 -1.64 -19.98 5.69
CA GLN A 125 -1.29 -19.09 6.81
C GLN A 125 -0.53 -17.83 6.35
N ASN A 126 0.13 -17.93 5.19
CA ASN A 126 0.86 -16.84 4.54
C ASN A 126 0.02 -16.12 3.46
N LYS A 127 -1.29 -15.97 3.67
CA LYS A 127 -2.22 -15.24 2.78
C LYS A 127 -3.25 -14.46 3.55
N GLY A 128 -2.78 -13.83 4.61
CA GLY A 128 -3.56 -13.03 5.53
C GLY A 128 -3.69 -11.57 5.09
N LEU A 129 -3.68 -10.69 6.07
CA LEU A 129 -3.74 -9.24 5.88
C LEU A 129 -2.36 -8.70 5.54
N GLU A 130 -2.25 -7.96 4.43
CA GLU A 130 -1.01 -7.43 3.90
C GLU A 130 -0.94 -5.90 3.98
N GLY A 131 -1.97 -5.22 3.56
CA GLY A 131 -1.97 -3.77 3.46
C GLY A 131 -3.08 -3.11 4.26
N ILE A 132 -2.81 -1.88 4.70
CA ILE A 132 -3.77 -1.02 5.41
C ILE A 132 -3.61 0.43 4.98
N THR A 133 -4.73 1.15 4.86
CA THR A 133 -4.74 2.59 4.58
C THR A 133 -5.98 3.25 5.16
N ILE A 134 -6.01 4.58 5.18
CA ILE A 134 -7.10 5.37 5.76
C ILE A 134 -7.64 6.35 4.72
N ASN A 135 -8.94 6.39 4.57
CA ASN A 135 -9.64 7.47 3.87
C ASN A 135 -9.77 8.68 4.81
N PHE A 136 -8.99 9.71 4.57
CA PHE A 136 -8.98 10.91 5.42
C PHE A 136 -10.24 11.78 5.31
N ASN A 137 -11.16 11.50 4.37
CA ASN A 137 -12.42 12.23 4.25
C ASN A 137 -13.45 11.78 5.30
N ASN A 138 -13.38 10.50 5.72
CA ASN A 138 -14.33 9.92 6.69
C ASN A 138 -13.66 9.08 7.79
N ASN A 139 -12.33 8.94 7.77
CA ASN A 139 -11.51 8.10 8.63
C ASN A 139 -11.79 6.59 8.53
N HIS A 140 -12.51 6.14 7.51
CA HIS A 140 -12.67 4.71 7.28
C HIS A 140 -11.33 4.06 6.94
N ILE A 141 -11.16 2.84 7.42
CA ILE A 141 -9.94 2.08 7.26
C ILE A 141 -10.16 1.04 6.17
N PHE A 142 -9.19 0.92 5.27
CA PHE A 142 -9.17 -0.12 4.25
C PHE A 142 -8.03 -1.07 4.53
N ILE A 143 -8.32 -2.36 4.49
CA ILE A 143 -7.33 -3.43 4.61
C ILE A 143 -7.43 -4.36 3.40
N VAL A 144 -6.31 -4.92 2.98
CA VAL A 144 -6.28 -5.91 1.90
C VAL A 144 -5.78 -7.25 2.41
N LYS A 145 -6.46 -8.32 1.99
CA LYS A 145 -6.01 -9.71 2.09
C LYS A 145 -5.30 -10.08 0.78
N GLU A 146 -4.11 -10.66 0.87
CA GLU A 146 -3.22 -10.94 -0.25
C GLU A 146 -3.92 -11.72 -1.38
N GLY A 147 -4.33 -12.90 -1.16
CA GLY A 147 -4.89 -13.78 -2.19
C GLY A 147 -5.53 -15.02 -1.56
N ALA A 148 -5.83 -15.94 -2.25
CA ALA A 148 -6.80 -16.36 -3.23
C ALA A 148 -8.12 -16.68 -2.53
N PRO A 149 -9.11 -15.78 -2.59
CA PRO A 149 -9.14 -14.56 -3.39
C PRO A 149 -8.54 -13.36 -2.67
N GLY A 150 -7.98 -12.40 -3.44
CA GLY A 150 -7.69 -11.06 -2.93
C GLY A 150 -8.97 -10.35 -2.50
N LEU A 151 -8.94 -9.70 -1.33
CA LEU A 151 -10.11 -9.08 -0.74
C LEU A 151 -9.74 -7.69 -0.20
N LEU A 152 -10.43 -6.66 -0.67
CA LEU A 152 -10.35 -5.32 -0.11
C LEU A 152 -11.54 -5.11 0.81
N ILE A 153 -11.29 -4.75 2.07
CA ILE A 153 -12.28 -4.65 3.14
C ILE A 153 -12.27 -3.23 3.69
N GLU A 154 -13.46 -2.65 3.84
CA GLU A 154 -13.68 -1.34 4.45
C GLU A 154 -14.21 -1.51 5.87
N LEU A 155 -13.56 -0.84 6.82
CA LEU A 155 -13.94 -0.78 8.23
C LEU A 155 -14.40 0.64 8.60
N ASP A 156 -15.18 0.74 9.68
CA ASP A 156 -15.47 2.04 10.31
C ASP A 156 -14.19 2.65 10.92
N ALA A 157 -14.28 3.91 11.30
CA ALA A 157 -13.18 4.68 11.86
C ALA A 157 -12.69 4.14 13.22
N GLU A 158 -13.54 3.44 13.94
CA GLU A 158 -13.30 2.87 15.26
C GLU A 158 -12.68 1.47 15.20
N CYS A 159 -12.52 0.87 14.01
CA CYS A 159 -12.14 -0.54 13.83
C CYS A 159 -13.08 -1.53 14.54
N GLU A 160 -14.39 -1.26 14.55
CA GLU A 160 -15.36 -2.15 15.20
C GLU A 160 -16.22 -2.94 14.22
N THR A 161 -16.43 -2.39 13.02
CA THR A 161 -17.42 -2.91 12.06
C THR A 161 -16.86 -3.02 10.66
N ILE A 162 -17.06 -4.16 10.01
CA ILE A 162 -16.86 -4.31 8.57
C ILE A 162 -18.06 -3.66 7.87
N ILE A 163 -17.81 -2.57 7.15
CA ILE A 163 -18.85 -1.80 6.43
C ILE A 163 -19.12 -2.42 5.07
N ASN A 164 -18.06 -2.78 4.36
CA ASN A 164 -18.16 -3.24 2.97
C ASN A 164 -16.93 -4.07 2.59
N TYR A 165 -17.00 -4.82 1.51
CA TYR A 165 -15.84 -5.51 0.94
C TYR A 165 -15.99 -5.75 -0.55
N CYS A 166 -14.87 -6.04 -1.21
CA CYS A 166 -14.81 -6.30 -2.64
C CYS A 166 -13.74 -7.35 -2.94
N LYS A 167 -14.10 -8.37 -3.75
CA LYS A 167 -13.10 -9.29 -4.32
C LYS A 167 -12.33 -8.60 -5.43
N LEU A 168 -11.02 -8.59 -5.33
CA LEU A 168 -10.13 -8.04 -6.36
C LEU A 168 -9.97 -9.06 -7.50
N ASN A 169 -10.79 -8.94 -8.53
CA ASN A 169 -10.88 -9.90 -9.62
C ASN A 169 -11.17 -9.23 -10.98
N GLU A 170 -11.22 -10.03 -12.04
CA GLU A 170 -11.45 -9.55 -13.40
C GLU A 170 -12.73 -8.74 -13.58
N LYS A 171 -13.79 -9.06 -12.82
CA LYS A 171 -15.08 -8.35 -12.91
C LYS A 171 -14.91 -6.85 -12.67
N TYR A 172 -13.97 -6.47 -11.81
CA TYR A 172 -13.71 -5.09 -11.44
C TYR A 172 -12.45 -4.51 -12.10
N GLY A 173 -11.86 -5.26 -13.05
CA GLY A 173 -10.74 -4.79 -13.87
C GLY A 173 -9.36 -5.28 -13.42
N PHE A 174 -9.24 -6.08 -12.35
CA PHE A 174 -7.97 -6.64 -11.90
C PHE A 174 -7.49 -7.72 -12.85
N LYS A 175 -6.82 -7.27 -13.93
CA LYS A 175 -6.28 -8.10 -15.01
C LYS A 175 -4.80 -7.80 -15.22
N HIS A 176 -4.07 -8.83 -15.61
CA HIS A 176 -2.67 -8.70 -15.97
C HIS A 176 -2.38 -9.46 -17.27
N PRO A 177 -1.58 -8.92 -18.22
CA PRO A 177 -1.36 -9.54 -19.52
C PRO A 177 -0.61 -10.89 -19.45
N ARG A 178 0.21 -11.09 -18.41
CA ARG A 178 1.09 -12.26 -18.24
C ARG A 178 0.63 -13.23 -17.15
N ILE A 179 -0.26 -12.79 -16.25
CA ILE A 179 -0.64 -13.53 -15.04
C ILE A 179 -2.16 -13.65 -15.00
N LYS A 180 -2.66 -14.85 -14.69
CA LYS A 180 -4.09 -15.06 -14.49
C LYS A 180 -4.56 -14.31 -13.26
N SER A 181 -5.74 -13.69 -13.33
CA SER A 181 -6.26 -12.84 -12.24
C SER A 181 -6.38 -13.53 -10.90
N GLU A 182 -6.70 -14.83 -10.88
CA GLU A 182 -6.76 -15.63 -9.66
C GLU A 182 -5.38 -15.91 -9.02
N LYS A 183 -4.31 -15.57 -9.72
CA LYS A 183 -2.92 -15.69 -9.24
C LYS A 183 -2.29 -14.36 -8.87
N LEU A 184 -3.00 -13.26 -9.10
CA LEU A 184 -2.58 -11.96 -8.59
C LEU A 184 -2.62 -11.98 -7.06
N ASP A 185 -1.66 -11.34 -6.49
CA ASP A 185 -1.60 -10.99 -5.08
C ASP A 185 -1.79 -9.50 -4.88
N PHE A 186 -2.03 -9.08 -3.66
CA PHE A 186 -2.24 -7.67 -3.33
C PHE A 186 -1.62 -7.40 -1.97
N SER A 187 -0.65 -6.49 -1.92
CA SER A 187 0.13 -6.20 -0.72
C SER A 187 -0.15 -4.79 -0.17
N GLY A 188 0.57 -3.78 -0.58
CA GLY A 188 0.44 -2.44 -0.02
C GLY A 188 -0.80 -1.68 -0.47
N LEU A 189 -1.29 -0.80 0.40
CA LEU A 189 -2.39 0.12 0.14
C LEU A 189 -2.01 1.56 0.44
N SER A 190 -2.46 2.50 -0.41
CA SER A 190 -2.44 3.92 -0.09
C SER A 190 -3.69 4.61 -0.63
N TYR A 191 -4.43 5.30 0.24
CA TYR A 191 -5.66 6.02 -0.15
C TYR A 191 -5.32 7.42 -0.69
N ASP A 192 -5.85 7.73 -1.87
CA ASP A 192 -5.87 9.09 -2.41
C ASP A 192 -7.21 9.74 -2.08
N SER A 193 -7.24 10.55 -1.02
CA SER A 193 -8.43 11.27 -0.58
C SER A 193 -8.84 12.40 -1.53
N THR A 194 -7.98 12.78 -2.47
CA THR A 194 -8.29 13.82 -3.47
C THR A 194 -9.17 13.27 -4.58
N SER A 195 -8.87 12.06 -5.04
CA SER A 195 -9.62 11.38 -6.12
C SER A 195 -10.62 10.33 -5.62
N ASP A 196 -10.65 10.08 -4.31
CA ASP A 196 -11.47 9.04 -3.65
C ASP A 196 -11.19 7.64 -4.22
N THR A 197 -9.90 7.31 -4.31
CA THR A 197 -9.39 6.07 -4.90
C THR A 197 -8.30 5.45 -4.04
N ILE A 198 -7.95 4.20 -4.35
CA ILE A 198 -6.93 3.44 -3.61
C ILE A 198 -5.85 2.97 -4.59
N TRP A 199 -4.61 3.22 -4.24
CA TRP A 199 -3.44 2.60 -4.85
C TRP A 199 -3.19 1.25 -4.17
N ILE A 200 -2.99 0.21 -4.98
CA ILE A 200 -2.78 -1.17 -4.52
C ILE A 200 -1.57 -1.73 -5.25
N THR A 201 -0.57 -2.21 -4.51
CA THR A 201 0.56 -2.94 -5.10
C THR A 201 0.19 -4.40 -5.38
N SER A 202 0.81 -4.96 -6.39
CA SER A 202 0.82 -6.40 -6.66
C SER A 202 2.25 -6.85 -6.91
N ASP A 203 2.78 -7.69 -6.03
CA ASP A 203 4.12 -8.26 -6.15
C ASP A 203 4.24 -9.09 -7.44
N LYS A 204 3.43 -10.14 -7.55
CA LYS A 204 3.45 -11.01 -8.75
C LYS A 204 3.08 -10.27 -10.03
N GLY A 205 2.23 -9.24 -9.90
CA GLY A 205 1.88 -8.38 -11.02
C GLY A 205 2.99 -7.40 -11.40
N GLU A 206 3.95 -7.13 -10.53
CA GLU A 206 4.97 -6.09 -10.71
C GLU A 206 4.35 -4.76 -11.16
N CYS A 207 3.20 -4.41 -10.57
CA CYS A 207 2.39 -3.28 -11.01
C CYS A 207 1.57 -2.67 -9.86
N LEU A 208 1.03 -1.47 -10.14
CA LEU A 208 0.04 -0.80 -9.31
C LEU A 208 -1.34 -0.90 -9.97
N PHE A 209 -2.33 -1.10 -9.13
CA PHE A 209 -3.73 -0.90 -9.47
C PHE A 209 -4.24 0.38 -8.81
N HIS A 210 -4.87 1.25 -9.58
CA HIS A 210 -5.55 2.44 -9.10
C HIS A 210 -7.06 2.20 -9.19
N PHE A 211 -7.71 2.09 -8.03
CA PHE A 211 -9.06 1.54 -7.92
C PHE A 211 -10.02 2.49 -7.21
N ASN A 212 -11.18 2.74 -7.83
CA ASN A 212 -12.30 3.39 -7.17
C ASN A 212 -13.16 2.33 -6.48
N PHE A 213 -13.12 2.31 -5.14
CA PHE A 213 -13.84 1.31 -4.35
C PHE A 213 -15.36 1.53 -4.37
N ASN A 214 -15.83 2.76 -4.37
CA ASN A 214 -17.25 3.09 -4.38
C ASN A 214 -17.91 2.70 -5.72
N GLU A 215 -17.23 2.99 -6.82
CA GLU A 215 -17.70 2.61 -8.17
C GLU A 215 -17.42 1.13 -8.51
N LYS A 216 -16.64 0.43 -7.68
CA LYS A 216 -16.14 -0.93 -7.95
C LYS A 216 -15.45 -1.02 -9.32
N LYS A 217 -14.58 -0.06 -9.62
CA LYS A 217 -13.98 0.10 -10.95
C LYS A 217 -12.50 0.39 -10.89
N LEU A 218 -11.72 -0.37 -11.65
CA LEU A 218 -10.32 -0.03 -11.89
C LEU A 218 -10.23 1.23 -12.75
N VAL A 219 -9.45 2.21 -12.28
CA VAL A 219 -9.17 3.47 -12.96
C VAL A 219 -7.96 3.31 -13.87
N ASN A 220 -6.85 2.79 -13.32
CA ASN A 220 -5.62 2.54 -14.05
C ASN A 220 -4.92 1.27 -13.53
N ARG A 221 -4.07 0.69 -14.38
CA ARG A 221 -3.01 -0.25 -14.03
C ARG A 221 -1.70 0.29 -14.59
N LEU A 222 -0.69 0.40 -13.76
CA LEU A 222 0.61 0.95 -14.10
C LEU A 222 1.70 -0.05 -13.76
N ASP A 223 2.58 -0.37 -14.71
CA ASP A 223 3.71 -1.25 -14.47
C ASP A 223 4.76 -0.51 -13.61
N LEU A 224 5.31 -1.18 -12.60
CA LEU A 224 6.41 -0.68 -11.79
C LEU A 224 7.72 -1.04 -12.47
N THR A 225 8.34 -0.07 -13.11
CA THR A 225 9.58 -0.25 -13.84
C THR A 225 10.66 0.72 -13.38
N ARG A 226 11.91 0.28 -13.53
CA ARG A 226 13.10 1.11 -13.41
C ARG A 226 13.94 0.97 -14.68
N GLU A 227 14.51 2.06 -15.12
CA GLU A 227 15.48 2.04 -16.22
C GLU A 227 16.85 1.63 -15.68
N THR A 228 17.53 0.84 -16.46
CA THR A 228 18.95 0.51 -16.26
C THR A 228 19.72 0.87 -17.52
N ASP A 229 21.04 0.91 -17.47
CA ASP A 229 21.89 1.28 -18.61
C ASP A 229 21.61 0.47 -19.90
N THR A 230 21.01 -0.70 -19.77
CA THR A 230 20.80 -1.63 -20.89
C THR A 230 19.34 -1.97 -21.17
N GLN A 231 18.44 -1.79 -20.22
CA GLN A 231 17.03 -2.19 -20.36
C GLN A 231 16.14 -1.65 -19.24
N SER A 232 14.84 -1.58 -19.50
CA SER A 232 13.82 -1.41 -18.45
C SER A 232 13.63 -2.72 -17.70
N LYS A 233 13.63 -2.67 -16.34
CA LYS A 233 13.35 -3.80 -15.46
C LYS A 233 12.17 -3.51 -14.57
N HIS A 234 11.45 -4.54 -14.16
CA HIS A 234 10.41 -4.42 -13.17
C HIS A 234 10.99 -4.34 -11.75
N VAL A 235 10.31 -3.60 -10.87
CA VAL A 235 10.54 -3.64 -9.42
C VAL A 235 9.97 -4.95 -8.89
N VAL A 236 10.77 -5.70 -8.17
CA VAL A 236 10.43 -7.05 -7.70
C VAL A 236 9.97 -6.98 -6.25
N LYS A 237 8.94 -7.73 -5.90
CA LYS A 237 8.40 -7.79 -4.54
C LYS A 237 8.11 -6.39 -3.97
N SER A 238 7.23 -5.65 -4.65
CA SER A 238 6.73 -4.35 -4.18
C SER A 238 5.67 -4.57 -3.10
N GLU A 239 6.03 -4.40 -1.83
CA GLU A 239 5.16 -4.68 -0.69
C GLU A 239 4.48 -3.42 -0.15
N GLY A 240 5.23 -2.39 0.19
CA GLY A 240 4.67 -1.16 0.75
C GLY A 240 4.51 -0.03 -0.28
N ILE A 241 3.46 0.76 -0.11
CA ILE A 241 3.19 1.95 -0.92
C ILE A 241 2.69 3.11 -0.06
N ALA A 242 3.19 4.31 -0.33
CA ALA A 242 2.66 5.55 0.23
C ALA A 242 2.51 6.61 -0.87
N PHE A 243 1.34 7.24 -0.93
CA PHE A 243 1.05 8.32 -1.89
C PHE A 243 1.09 9.68 -1.20
N ASP A 244 1.86 10.61 -1.78
CA ASP A 244 1.87 12.02 -1.41
C ASP A 244 1.02 12.83 -2.40
N PRO A 245 -0.20 13.22 -2.03
CA PRO A 245 -1.09 13.97 -2.91
C PRO A 245 -0.61 15.39 -3.19
N ASN A 246 0.20 15.97 -2.31
CA ASN A 246 0.69 17.35 -2.48
C ASN A 246 1.74 17.45 -3.58
N ASN A 247 2.61 16.45 -3.66
CA ASN A 247 3.68 16.40 -4.65
C ASN A 247 3.39 15.43 -5.80
N GLN A 248 2.24 14.74 -5.79
CA GLN A 248 1.88 13.69 -6.74
C GLN A 248 2.97 12.62 -6.85
N ARG A 249 3.48 12.16 -5.71
CA ARG A 249 4.56 11.18 -5.62
C ARG A 249 4.07 9.87 -5.00
N LEU A 250 4.61 8.79 -5.52
CA LEU A 250 4.45 7.44 -4.98
C LEU A 250 5.80 6.96 -4.45
N TYR A 251 5.80 6.56 -3.20
CA TYR A 251 6.91 5.89 -2.53
C TYR A 251 6.59 4.40 -2.47
N ILE A 252 7.52 3.54 -2.88
CA ILE A 252 7.32 2.10 -2.93
C ILE A 252 8.55 1.42 -2.36
N VAL A 253 8.36 0.49 -1.44
CA VAL A 253 9.43 -0.36 -0.96
C VAL A 253 9.37 -1.72 -1.63
N SER A 254 10.55 -2.21 -2.04
CA SER A 254 10.76 -3.57 -2.48
C SER A 254 11.40 -4.37 -1.35
N GLU A 255 10.71 -5.38 -0.88
CA GLU A 255 11.24 -6.29 0.15
C GLU A 255 12.52 -6.96 -0.35
N ARG A 256 12.47 -7.59 -1.52
CA ARG A 256 13.57 -8.39 -2.06
C ARG A 256 14.82 -7.56 -2.40
N GLU A 257 14.62 -6.37 -2.97
CA GLU A 257 15.73 -5.49 -3.35
C GLU A 257 16.20 -4.66 -2.17
N CYS A 258 15.36 -4.54 -1.13
CA CYS A 258 15.56 -3.68 0.03
C CYS A 258 15.85 -2.24 -0.41
N GLU A 259 15.02 -1.74 -1.31
CA GLU A 259 15.12 -0.40 -1.91
C GLU A 259 13.81 0.37 -1.77
N LEU A 260 13.93 1.68 -1.62
CA LEU A 260 12.86 2.66 -1.73
C LEU A 260 12.87 3.25 -3.14
N TYR A 261 11.77 3.17 -3.85
CA TYR A 261 11.55 3.77 -5.17
C TYR A 261 10.63 4.98 -5.04
N ILE A 262 10.97 6.08 -5.71
CA ILE A 262 10.22 7.34 -5.71
C ILE A 262 9.79 7.64 -7.12
N TYR A 263 8.49 7.58 -7.37
CA TYR A 263 7.89 7.87 -8.67
C TYR A 263 7.14 9.20 -8.64
N GLN A 264 7.23 9.96 -9.74
CA GLN A 264 6.33 11.06 -10.04
C GLN A 264 5.13 10.52 -10.82
N LEU A 265 3.94 10.93 -10.41
CA LEU A 265 2.70 10.66 -11.12
C LEU A 265 2.39 11.83 -12.06
N HIS A 266 2.21 11.52 -13.33
CA HIS A 266 1.82 12.49 -14.36
C HIS A 266 0.43 12.19 -14.90
N ASP A 267 -0.35 13.25 -15.10
CA ASP A 267 -1.66 13.19 -15.76
C ASP A 267 -1.44 13.48 -17.25
N HIS A 268 -1.50 12.47 -18.08
CA HIS A 268 -1.50 12.65 -19.54
C HIS A 268 -2.91 13.05 -19.98
N ASN A 269 -3.17 14.35 -19.99
CA ASN A 269 -4.21 14.87 -20.88
C ASN A 269 -3.67 14.71 -22.29
N GLU A 270 -4.33 13.94 -23.15
CA GLU A 270 -4.12 14.04 -24.59
C GLU A 270 -4.36 15.51 -24.96
N ALA A 271 -3.28 16.28 -25.12
CA ALA A 271 -3.35 17.58 -25.75
C ALA A 271 -3.97 17.33 -27.12
N ALA A 272 -5.14 17.92 -27.35
CA ALA A 272 -5.72 17.98 -28.68
C ALA A 272 -4.65 18.58 -29.62
N THR A 273 -4.02 17.73 -30.42
CA THR A 273 -3.22 18.17 -31.53
C THR A 273 -4.19 18.83 -32.52
N ASN A 274 -4.40 20.13 -32.34
CA ASN A 274 -4.94 20.96 -33.38
C ASN A 274 -3.91 20.95 -34.52
N PHE A 275 -4.06 20.03 -35.47
CA PHE A 275 -3.52 20.20 -36.80
C PHE A 275 -4.29 21.36 -37.41
N ASP A 276 -3.65 22.52 -37.37
CA ASP A 276 -4.04 23.67 -38.14
C ASP A 276 -3.67 23.34 -39.61
N ASP A 277 -4.63 22.78 -40.35
CA ASP A 277 -4.52 22.64 -41.81
C ASP A 277 -4.62 24.04 -42.38
N GLY A 278 -3.47 24.77 -42.38
CA GLY A 278 -3.28 25.97 -43.16
C GLY A 278 -3.29 25.64 -44.66
N CYS A 279 -4.44 25.63 -45.29
CA CYS A 279 -4.55 25.78 -46.71
C CYS A 279 -4.11 27.20 -47.11
N GLN A 280 -3.07 27.31 -47.87
CA GLN A 280 -2.89 28.30 -48.93
C GLN A 280 -2.52 27.60 -50.23
#